data_e6c8d0ab15dfaba7578c597e3817c5cb
#
_entry.id   e6c8d0ab15dfaba7578c597e3817c5cb
#
_cell.length_a   1.000
_cell.length_b   1.000
_cell.length_c   1.000
_cell.angle_alpha   90.00
_cell.angle_beta   90.00
_cell.angle_gamma   90.00
#
_symmetry.space_group_name_H-M   'P 1'
#
loop_
_entity.id
_entity.type
_entity.pdbx_description
1 polymer ?
#
loop_
_entity_poly.entity_id
_entity_poly.type
_entity_poly.pdbx_seq_one_letter_code
_entity_poly.pdbx_strand_id
1 'polypeptide(L)'
;MISWVGIDISKATLAVWIRPEGMSFEVPNVPEGHQALLERLAEKSVQRIVLEATGGYERALMNCLVEAGHEVVRLNPRRARAFATAMGKLAKTDPIDAAVLAHMAQVIEAPASKIPTLQQQLLRELVQRREHLVQQRDDERRRLAQTCSSAVRASLQQCIDHLQQQIRQLDQAVAEATYAVGGEQTERLLEIAGIGPVTVASLLAYLPELGHLNRRQIAALAGLAPYNSDSGQQAGKRSIRGGRAAIRRVLYMATWSVVRSQVDFRQRYHSLRQRGKCAKVALVACMRVLLIRLNAMLRDNTPWRTETS
;
A
#
# COMPACT_ATOMS: atom_id res chain seq x y z
N MET A 1 -1.76 -21.58 28.90
CA MET A 1 -2.93 -20.76 28.54
C MET A 1 -2.59 -20.05 27.25
N ILE A 2 -3.54 -19.97 26.29
CA ILE A 2 -3.30 -19.27 25.01
C ILE A 2 -3.30 -17.78 25.25
N SER A 3 -2.31 -17.08 24.71
CA SER A 3 -2.13 -15.65 24.87
C SER A 3 -2.23 -14.88 23.55
N TRP A 4 -2.75 -13.66 23.61
CA TRP A 4 -2.86 -12.73 22.48
C TRP A 4 -2.14 -11.42 22.87
N VAL A 5 -1.27 -10.94 21.98
CA VAL A 5 -0.39 -9.82 22.27
C VAL A 5 -0.74 -8.63 21.38
N GLY A 6 -0.84 -7.45 21.99
CA GLY A 6 -0.94 -6.17 21.31
C GLY A 6 0.29 -5.34 21.57
N ILE A 7 0.86 -4.73 20.54
CA ILE A 7 2.05 -3.90 20.65
C ILE A 7 1.76 -2.55 19.98
N ASP A 8 1.72 -1.49 20.77
CA ASP A 8 1.76 -0.13 20.26
C ASP A 8 3.21 0.33 20.14
N ILE A 9 3.54 0.92 18.97
CA ILE A 9 4.94 1.16 18.59
C ILE A 9 5.16 2.64 18.42
N SER A 10 6.13 3.17 19.17
CA SER A 10 6.70 4.49 18.98
C SER A 10 8.11 4.41 18.37
N LYS A 11 8.69 5.56 18.08
CA LYS A 11 10.11 5.62 17.67
C LYS A 11 11.05 5.09 18.76
N ALA A 12 10.75 5.35 20.04
CA ALA A 12 11.61 5.05 21.16
C ALA A 12 11.21 3.80 21.93
N THR A 13 9.92 3.48 21.99
CA THR A 13 9.37 2.47 22.90
C THR A 13 8.32 1.59 22.26
N LEU A 14 8.12 0.42 22.85
CA LEU A 14 7.10 -0.58 22.54
C LEU A 14 6.25 -0.78 23.79
N ALA A 15 4.99 -0.34 23.76
CA ALA A 15 4.03 -0.66 24.80
C ALA A 15 3.36 -1.99 24.47
N VAL A 16 3.48 -2.96 25.37
CA VAL A 16 3.04 -4.33 25.17
C VAL A 16 1.90 -4.65 26.13
N TRP A 17 0.87 -5.31 25.63
CA TRP A 17 -0.23 -5.86 26.41
C TRP A 17 -0.48 -7.32 26.06
N ILE A 18 -0.60 -8.17 27.08
CA ILE A 18 -0.84 -9.63 26.94
C ILE A 18 -2.19 -10.00 27.56
N ARG A 19 -3.05 -10.64 26.77
CA ARG A 19 -4.33 -11.21 27.20
C ARG A 19 -4.23 -12.74 27.23
N PRO A 20 -4.99 -13.44 28.11
CA PRO A 20 -5.98 -12.90 29.04
C PRO A 20 -5.39 -12.34 30.36
N GLU A 21 -4.08 -12.49 30.60
CA GLU A 21 -3.43 -12.20 31.88
C GLU A 21 -3.57 -10.74 32.32
N GLY A 22 -3.80 -9.83 31.37
CA GLY A 22 -3.85 -8.37 31.63
C GLY A 22 -2.48 -7.78 31.94
N MET A 23 -1.40 -8.48 31.56
CA MET A 23 -0.04 -8.02 31.78
C MET A 23 0.32 -6.88 30.82
N SER A 24 0.86 -5.79 31.35
CA SER A 24 1.35 -4.66 30.59
C SER A 24 2.78 -4.33 30.98
N PHE A 25 3.62 -4.02 29.99
CA PHE A 25 4.99 -3.55 30.19
C PHE A 25 5.46 -2.77 28.97
N GLU A 26 6.58 -2.07 29.15
CA GLU A 26 7.24 -1.31 28.10
C GLU A 26 8.68 -1.79 27.93
N VAL A 27 9.16 -1.80 26.68
CA VAL A 27 10.56 -2.04 26.34
C VAL A 27 11.02 -1.02 25.27
N PRO A 28 12.31 -0.68 25.21
CA PRO A 28 12.82 0.23 24.19
C PRO A 28 12.71 -0.39 22.79
N ASN A 29 12.44 0.43 21.76
CA ASN A 29 12.37 -0.01 20.36
C ASN A 29 13.79 -0.03 19.73
N VAL A 30 14.63 -0.89 20.28
CA VAL A 30 16.01 -1.18 19.86
C VAL A 30 16.24 -2.70 19.91
N PRO A 31 17.31 -3.23 19.29
CA PRO A 31 17.56 -4.68 19.25
C PRO A 31 17.52 -5.37 20.63
N GLU A 32 18.07 -4.75 21.64
CA GLU A 32 18.10 -5.28 23.01
C GLU A 32 16.69 -5.37 23.61
N GLY A 33 15.84 -4.36 23.34
CA GLY A 33 14.45 -4.36 23.76
C GLY A 33 13.61 -5.39 23.00
N HIS A 34 13.88 -5.62 21.72
CA HIS A 34 13.25 -6.69 20.93
C HIS A 34 13.60 -8.07 21.51
N GLN A 35 14.87 -8.29 21.89
CA GLN A 35 15.31 -9.52 22.53
C GLN A 35 14.64 -9.74 23.89
N ALA A 36 14.58 -8.72 24.74
CA ALA A 36 13.90 -8.77 26.03
C ALA A 36 12.39 -9.07 25.89
N LEU A 37 11.76 -8.57 24.82
CA LEU A 37 10.38 -8.92 24.48
C LEU A 37 10.26 -10.40 24.13
N LEU A 38 11.11 -10.93 23.24
CA LEU A 38 11.08 -12.33 22.83
C LEU A 38 11.27 -13.28 24.02
N GLU A 39 12.18 -12.98 24.93
CA GLU A 39 12.39 -13.77 26.17
C GLU A 39 11.12 -13.86 27.02
N ARG A 40 10.40 -12.74 27.19
CA ARG A 40 9.13 -12.71 27.92
C ARG A 40 8.01 -13.46 27.19
N LEU A 41 8.04 -13.49 25.85
CA LEU A 41 7.05 -14.21 25.06
C LEU A 41 7.34 -15.70 24.97
N ALA A 42 8.60 -16.14 25.10
CA ALA A 42 9.00 -17.54 25.05
C ALA A 42 8.36 -18.39 26.18
N GLU A 43 8.06 -17.78 27.32
CA GLU A 43 7.40 -18.42 28.45
C GLU A 43 5.88 -18.61 28.23
N LYS A 44 5.34 -18.15 27.09
CA LYS A 44 3.91 -18.08 26.82
C LYS A 44 3.52 -18.80 25.53
N SER A 45 2.32 -19.36 25.50
CA SER A 45 1.74 -19.91 24.27
C SER A 45 1.06 -18.79 23.50
N VAL A 46 1.85 -18.00 22.78
CA VAL A 46 1.35 -16.85 21.99
C VAL A 46 0.73 -17.35 20.69
N GLN A 47 -0.58 -17.15 20.54
CA GLN A 47 -1.30 -17.52 19.32
C GLN A 47 -1.15 -16.46 18.22
N ARG A 48 -1.20 -15.18 18.59
CA ARG A 48 -1.13 -14.07 17.63
C ARG A 48 -0.64 -12.79 18.28
N ILE A 49 0.18 -12.05 17.52
CA ILE A 49 0.63 -10.72 17.87
C ILE A 49 0.02 -9.72 16.89
N VAL A 50 -0.59 -8.66 17.39
CA VAL A 50 -1.11 -7.56 16.56
C VAL A 50 -0.34 -6.30 16.88
N LEU A 51 0.11 -5.62 15.83
CA LEU A 51 0.77 -4.32 15.91
C LEU A 51 0.21 -3.34 14.87
N GLU A 52 0.41 -2.05 15.11
CA GLU A 52 -0.02 -0.99 14.22
C GLU A 52 1.12 -0.55 13.28
N ALA A 53 0.77 -0.21 12.04
CA ALA A 53 1.73 0.35 11.08
C ALA A 53 2.09 1.79 11.48
N THR A 54 3.32 2.02 11.94
CA THR A 54 3.77 3.30 12.52
C THR A 54 4.96 3.87 11.75
N GLY A 55 4.73 4.26 10.48
CA GLY A 55 5.72 4.99 9.68
C GLY A 55 7.01 4.23 9.35
N GLY A 56 7.11 2.94 9.68
CA GLY A 56 8.27 2.09 9.44
C GLY A 56 9.01 1.69 10.71
N TYR A 57 8.71 2.29 11.87
CA TYR A 57 9.32 1.92 13.16
C TYR A 57 8.97 0.49 13.59
N GLU A 58 7.90 -0.08 13.03
CA GLU A 58 7.46 -1.46 13.27
C GLU A 58 8.32 -2.51 12.55
N ARG A 59 9.13 -2.14 11.56
CA ARG A 59 9.76 -3.11 10.64
C ARG A 59 10.76 -4.04 11.34
N ALA A 60 11.68 -3.48 12.12
CA ALA A 60 12.72 -4.25 12.81
C ALA A 60 12.10 -5.24 13.80
N LEU A 61 11.16 -4.79 14.61
CA LEU A 61 10.42 -5.65 15.53
C LEU A 61 9.65 -6.75 14.79
N MET A 62 8.94 -6.40 13.72
CA MET A 62 8.16 -7.35 12.96
C MET A 62 9.02 -8.46 12.36
N ASN A 63 10.22 -8.13 11.83
CA ASN A 63 11.17 -9.12 11.35
C ASN A 63 11.59 -10.07 12.49
N CYS A 64 12.00 -9.51 13.62
CA CYS A 64 12.43 -10.25 14.79
C CYS A 64 11.34 -11.24 15.32
N LEU A 65 10.09 -10.78 15.41
CA LEU A 65 8.97 -11.60 15.85
C LEU A 65 8.64 -12.75 14.88
N VAL A 66 8.67 -12.48 13.56
CA VAL A 66 8.39 -13.53 12.55
C VAL A 66 9.55 -14.52 12.44
N GLU A 67 10.81 -14.07 12.53
CA GLU A 67 11.99 -14.97 12.59
C GLU A 67 11.94 -15.88 13.82
N ALA A 68 11.39 -15.39 14.94
CA ALA A 68 11.12 -16.20 16.14
C ALA A 68 9.89 -17.12 16.01
N GLY A 69 9.22 -17.16 14.85
CA GLY A 69 8.10 -18.07 14.57
C GLY A 69 6.72 -17.57 15.02
N HIS A 70 6.58 -16.32 15.45
CA HIS A 70 5.29 -15.77 15.85
C HIS A 70 4.38 -15.39 14.68
N GLU A 71 3.08 -15.62 14.84
CA GLU A 71 2.05 -15.11 13.91
C GLU A 71 1.82 -13.61 14.16
N VAL A 72 2.35 -12.77 13.29
CA VAL A 72 2.27 -11.30 13.42
C VAL A 72 1.28 -10.73 12.40
N VAL A 73 0.34 -9.91 12.87
CA VAL A 73 -0.62 -9.17 12.03
C VAL A 73 -0.39 -7.68 12.18
N ARG A 74 0.04 -7.03 11.10
CA ARG A 74 0.18 -5.58 11.02
C ARG A 74 -1.11 -4.95 10.55
N LEU A 75 -1.72 -4.13 11.37
CA LEU A 75 -2.98 -3.44 11.09
C LEU A 75 -2.78 -2.00 10.60
N ASN A 76 -3.77 -1.55 9.84
CA ASN A 76 -3.88 -0.13 9.51
C ASN A 76 -4.37 0.66 10.74
N PRO A 77 -3.75 1.80 11.10
CA PRO A 77 -4.14 2.65 12.22
C PRO A 77 -5.64 2.99 12.28
N ARG A 78 -6.25 3.21 11.12
CA ARG A 78 -7.68 3.50 11.06
C ARG A 78 -8.56 2.33 11.52
N ARG A 79 -8.10 1.08 11.32
CA ARG A 79 -8.85 -0.10 11.80
C ARG A 79 -8.74 -0.24 13.31
N ALA A 80 -7.53 -0.06 13.86
CA ALA A 80 -7.31 -0.08 15.30
C ALA A 80 -8.15 1.02 15.99
N ARG A 81 -8.15 2.24 15.46
CA ARG A 81 -8.95 3.33 16.01
C ARG A 81 -10.46 3.09 15.91
N ALA A 82 -10.95 2.58 14.78
CA ALA A 82 -12.37 2.25 14.61
C ALA A 82 -12.81 1.16 15.62
N PHE A 83 -11.97 0.17 15.86
CA PHE A 83 -12.23 -0.87 16.85
C PHE A 83 -12.24 -0.30 18.29
N ALA A 84 -11.25 0.52 18.64
CA ALA A 84 -11.22 1.21 19.94
C ALA A 84 -12.49 2.02 20.19
N THR A 85 -12.94 2.77 19.18
CA THR A 85 -14.20 3.54 19.25
C THR A 85 -15.43 2.64 19.44
N ALA A 86 -15.51 1.52 18.70
CA ALA A 86 -16.59 0.54 18.83
C ALA A 86 -16.64 -0.11 20.22
N MET A 87 -15.46 -0.24 20.88
CA MET A 87 -15.35 -0.76 22.25
C MET A 87 -15.51 0.33 23.34
N GLY A 88 -15.91 1.55 22.97
CA GLY A 88 -16.07 2.66 23.91
C GLY A 88 -14.77 3.22 24.47
N LYS A 89 -13.60 2.86 23.89
CA LYS A 89 -12.29 3.37 24.30
C LYS A 89 -11.97 4.66 23.55
N LEU A 90 -12.40 5.80 24.09
CA LEU A 90 -12.22 7.12 23.47
C LEU A 90 -10.85 7.76 23.80
N ALA A 91 -10.33 7.48 25.00
CA ALA A 91 -9.00 7.93 25.41
C ALA A 91 -7.91 7.28 24.55
N LYS A 92 -6.82 8.02 24.33
CA LYS A 92 -5.64 7.55 23.60
C LYS A 92 -4.43 7.66 24.49
N THR A 93 -3.88 6.51 24.89
CA THR A 93 -2.57 6.35 25.53
C THR A 93 -1.97 5.03 25.08
N ASP A 94 -0.65 4.94 25.03
CA ASP A 94 0.05 3.77 24.54
C ASP A 94 -0.38 2.45 25.23
N PRO A 95 -0.58 2.37 26.56
CA PRO A 95 -1.12 1.17 27.20
C PRO A 95 -2.55 0.82 26.78
N ILE A 96 -3.42 1.83 26.56
CA ILE A 96 -4.80 1.61 26.09
C ILE A 96 -4.78 1.10 24.65
N ASP A 97 -3.93 1.69 23.80
CA ASP A 97 -3.81 1.29 22.39
C ASP A 97 -3.22 -0.13 22.29
N ALA A 98 -2.21 -0.49 23.09
CA ALA A 98 -1.70 -1.85 23.20
C ALA A 98 -2.78 -2.86 23.68
N ALA A 99 -3.59 -2.49 24.68
CA ALA A 99 -4.69 -3.33 25.17
C ALA A 99 -5.79 -3.54 24.11
N VAL A 100 -6.10 -2.50 23.32
CA VAL A 100 -7.01 -2.58 22.17
C VAL A 100 -6.46 -3.52 21.09
N LEU A 101 -5.17 -3.43 20.77
CA LEU A 101 -4.50 -4.30 19.79
C LEU A 101 -4.49 -5.76 20.26
N ALA A 102 -4.25 -6.03 21.56
CA ALA A 102 -4.32 -7.36 22.14
C ALA A 102 -5.75 -7.96 22.08
N HIS A 103 -6.77 -7.12 22.28
CA HIS A 103 -8.15 -7.55 22.10
C HIS A 103 -8.46 -7.84 20.61
N MET A 104 -7.96 -7.01 19.70
CA MET A 104 -8.06 -7.29 18.28
C MET A 104 -7.35 -8.60 17.91
N ALA A 105 -6.19 -8.91 18.48
CA ALA A 105 -5.48 -10.17 18.23
C ALA A 105 -6.35 -11.38 18.57
N GLN A 106 -7.20 -11.28 19.57
CA GLN A 106 -8.11 -12.35 19.99
C GLN A 106 -9.33 -12.53 19.08
N VAL A 107 -9.87 -11.41 18.53
CA VAL A 107 -11.21 -11.45 17.87
C VAL A 107 -11.16 -11.30 16.36
N ILE A 108 -10.06 -10.82 15.77
CA ILE A 108 -10.01 -10.63 14.33
C ILE A 108 -9.47 -11.85 13.60
N GLU A 109 -10.17 -12.24 12.54
CA GLU A 109 -9.66 -13.18 11.55
C GLU A 109 -8.91 -12.39 10.48
N ALA A 110 -7.58 -12.34 10.58
CA ALA A 110 -6.73 -11.73 9.58
C ALA A 110 -5.53 -12.65 9.31
N PRO A 111 -5.10 -12.81 8.05
CA PRO A 111 -3.90 -13.60 7.76
C PRO A 111 -2.65 -12.90 8.34
N ALA A 112 -1.65 -13.71 8.69
CA ALA A 112 -0.34 -13.20 9.09
C ALA A 112 0.23 -12.27 8.02
N SER A 113 0.86 -11.21 8.46
CA SER A 113 1.48 -10.24 7.57
C SER A 113 2.79 -10.81 7.01
N LYS A 114 2.91 -10.87 5.71
CA LYS A 114 4.15 -11.29 5.06
C LYS A 114 5.22 -10.21 5.23
N ILE A 115 6.43 -10.62 5.58
CA ILE A 115 7.60 -9.75 5.55
C ILE A 115 8.05 -9.58 4.08
N PRO A 116 8.21 -8.34 3.61
CA PRO A 116 8.78 -8.11 2.28
C PRO A 116 10.24 -8.60 2.23
N THR A 117 10.64 -9.21 1.14
CA THR A 117 12.06 -9.55 0.92
C THR A 117 12.92 -8.28 0.83
N LEU A 118 14.24 -8.40 1.01
CA LEU A 118 15.16 -7.28 0.85
C LEU A 118 15.03 -6.62 -0.53
N GLN A 119 14.86 -7.41 -1.59
CA GLN A 119 14.65 -6.91 -2.95
C GLN A 119 13.33 -6.12 -3.07
N GLN A 120 12.25 -6.61 -2.46
CA GLN A 120 10.97 -5.89 -2.43
C GLN A 120 11.05 -4.58 -1.64
N GLN A 121 11.81 -4.57 -0.54
CA GLN A 121 12.06 -3.36 0.25
C GLN A 121 12.87 -2.34 -0.56
N LEU A 122 13.97 -2.78 -1.19
CA LEU A 122 14.80 -1.94 -2.05
C LEU A 122 13.98 -1.32 -3.19
N LEU A 123 13.23 -2.14 -3.94
CA LEU A 123 12.37 -1.64 -5.01
C LEU A 123 11.41 -0.58 -4.51
N ARG A 124 10.77 -0.83 -3.36
CA ARG A 124 9.82 0.13 -2.77
C ARG A 124 10.49 1.45 -2.40
N GLU A 125 11.68 1.42 -1.81
CA GLU A 125 12.43 2.62 -1.44
C GLU A 125 12.88 3.43 -2.66
N LEU A 126 13.38 2.75 -3.70
CA LEU A 126 13.75 3.38 -4.97
C LEU A 126 12.55 4.05 -5.65
N VAL A 127 11.42 3.35 -5.74
CA VAL A 127 10.18 3.91 -6.33
C VAL A 127 9.69 5.12 -5.52
N GLN A 128 9.69 5.04 -4.18
CA GLN A 128 9.32 6.16 -3.32
C GLN A 128 10.25 7.35 -3.49
N ARG A 129 11.57 7.11 -3.52
CA ARG A 129 12.55 8.19 -3.73
C ARG A 129 12.35 8.87 -5.08
N ARG A 130 12.14 8.07 -6.13
CA ARG A 130 11.83 8.60 -7.47
C ARG A 130 10.55 9.46 -7.47
N GLU A 131 9.48 9.00 -6.83
CA GLU A 131 8.23 9.77 -6.69
C GLU A 131 8.47 11.12 -6.00
N HIS A 132 9.27 11.15 -4.93
CA HIS A 132 9.62 12.39 -4.22
C HIS A 132 10.37 13.36 -5.13
N LEU A 133 11.37 12.89 -5.90
CA LEU A 133 12.11 13.74 -6.82
C LEU A 133 11.23 14.29 -7.95
N VAL A 134 10.33 13.47 -8.50
CA VAL A 134 9.35 13.91 -9.50
C VAL A 134 8.44 15.00 -8.92
N GLN A 135 7.95 14.81 -7.69
CA GLN A 135 7.12 15.82 -7.02
C GLN A 135 7.86 17.13 -6.82
N GLN A 136 9.10 17.09 -6.31
CA GLN A 136 9.95 18.28 -6.12
C GLN A 136 10.20 19.01 -7.45
N ARG A 137 10.57 18.27 -8.51
CA ARG A 137 10.76 18.84 -9.85
C ARG A 137 9.49 19.53 -10.36
N ASP A 138 8.33 18.93 -10.19
CA ASP A 138 7.07 19.50 -10.67
C ASP A 138 6.63 20.70 -9.83
N ASP A 139 7.00 20.77 -8.55
CA ASP A 139 6.84 21.94 -7.69
C ASP A 139 7.71 23.11 -8.20
N GLU A 140 8.99 22.85 -8.49
CA GLU A 140 9.90 23.88 -9.03
C GLU A 140 9.45 24.36 -10.43
N ARG A 141 8.93 23.48 -11.27
CA ARG A 141 8.35 23.87 -12.57
C ARG A 141 7.16 24.81 -12.43
N ARG A 142 6.29 24.57 -11.44
CA ARG A 142 5.16 25.46 -11.15
C ARG A 142 5.63 26.83 -10.68
N ARG A 143 6.65 26.88 -9.82
CA ARG A 143 7.27 28.14 -9.38
C ARG A 143 7.92 28.89 -10.54
N LEU A 144 8.65 28.18 -11.40
CA LEU A 144 9.28 28.77 -12.60
C LEU A 144 8.25 29.42 -13.52
N ALA A 145 7.07 28.81 -13.70
CA ALA A 145 6.00 29.35 -14.53
C ALA A 145 5.40 30.65 -13.96
N GLN A 146 5.53 30.91 -12.65
CA GLN A 146 4.97 32.06 -11.95
C GLN A 146 6.00 33.16 -11.68
N THR A 147 7.29 32.90 -11.90
CA THR A 147 8.40 33.81 -11.53
C THR A 147 8.79 34.70 -12.69
N CYS A 148 8.92 36.02 -12.43
CA CYS A 148 9.33 37.03 -13.40
C CYS A 148 10.83 37.37 -13.35
N SER A 149 11.46 37.30 -12.16
CA SER A 149 12.87 37.63 -11.96
C SER A 149 13.80 36.66 -12.72
N SER A 150 14.69 37.19 -13.57
CA SER A 150 15.64 36.38 -14.34
C SER A 150 16.59 35.58 -13.46
N ALA A 151 17.09 36.17 -12.37
CA ALA A 151 18.00 35.52 -11.44
C ALA A 151 17.31 34.34 -10.73
N VAL A 152 16.06 34.51 -10.28
CA VAL A 152 15.28 33.46 -9.64
C VAL A 152 14.93 32.38 -10.66
N ARG A 153 14.57 32.74 -11.89
CA ARG A 153 14.33 31.77 -12.98
C ARG A 153 15.54 30.90 -13.26
N ALA A 154 16.75 31.49 -13.33
CA ALA A 154 17.98 30.74 -13.54
C ALA A 154 18.23 29.72 -12.41
N SER A 155 18.06 30.13 -11.16
CA SER A 155 18.19 29.25 -10.00
C SER A 155 17.18 28.09 -10.03
N LEU A 156 15.90 28.36 -10.32
CA LEU A 156 14.87 27.33 -10.44
C LEU A 156 15.17 26.35 -11.57
N GLN A 157 15.67 26.84 -12.72
CA GLN A 157 16.02 25.98 -13.85
C GLN A 157 17.17 25.04 -13.49
N GLN A 158 18.21 25.52 -12.81
CA GLN A 158 19.31 24.68 -12.34
C GLN A 158 18.83 23.58 -11.38
N CYS A 159 17.92 23.92 -10.47
CA CYS A 159 17.31 22.92 -9.56
C CYS A 159 16.53 21.87 -10.35
N ILE A 160 15.70 22.28 -11.32
CA ILE A 160 14.93 21.36 -12.17
C ILE A 160 15.86 20.42 -12.94
N ASP A 161 16.95 20.94 -13.52
CA ASP A 161 17.90 20.14 -14.30
C ASP A 161 18.63 19.11 -13.41
N HIS A 162 19.04 19.51 -12.21
CA HIS A 162 19.61 18.59 -11.21
C HIS A 162 18.62 17.50 -10.84
N LEU A 163 17.38 17.84 -10.50
CA LEU A 163 16.34 16.86 -10.16
C LEU A 163 16.06 15.90 -11.31
N GLN A 164 16.06 16.38 -12.56
CA GLN A 164 15.91 15.52 -13.74
C GLN A 164 17.07 14.54 -13.90
N GLN A 165 18.30 14.96 -13.63
CA GLN A 165 19.47 14.08 -13.65
C GLN A 165 19.34 12.99 -12.59
N GLN A 166 18.98 13.34 -11.35
CA GLN A 166 18.75 12.37 -10.28
C GLN A 166 17.65 11.36 -10.61
N ILE A 167 16.54 11.81 -11.22
CA ILE A 167 15.45 10.94 -11.65
C ILE A 167 15.95 9.92 -12.69
N ARG A 168 16.74 10.35 -13.69
CA ARG A 168 17.31 9.44 -14.71
C ARG A 168 18.24 8.39 -14.12
N GLN A 169 19.06 8.76 -13.13
CA GLN A 169 19.91 7.81 -12.41
C GLN A 169 19.10 6.77 -11.64
N LEU A 170 18.04 7.21 -10.96
CA LEU A 170 17.15 6.29 -10.25
C LEU A 170 16.33 5.42 -11.20
N ASP A 171 15.97 5.89 -12.40
CA ASP A 171 15.22 5.10 -13.37
C ASP A 171 15.94 3.80 -13.74
N GLN A 172 17.27 3.82 -13.85
CA GLN A 172 18.07 2.61 -14.06
C GLN A 172 18.02 1.68 -12.86
N ALA A 173 18.29 2.17 -11.65
CA ALA A 173 18.23 1.36 -10.43
C ALA A 173 16.82 0.78 -10.17
N VAL A 174 15.78 1.55 -10.48
CA VAL A 174 14.37 1.08 -10.41
C VAL A 174 14.14 -0.04 -11.41
N ALA A 175 14.64 0.07 -12.65
CA ALA A 175 14.48 -0.97 -13.66
C ALA A 175 15.16 -2.29 -13.20
N GLU A 176 16.40 -2.23 -12.76
CA GLU A 176 17.16 -3.39 -12.25
C GLU A 176 16.42 -4.06 -11.06
N ALA A 177 16.02 -3.27 -10.07
CA ALA A 177 15.28 -3.78 -8.91
C ALA A 177 13.89 -4.35 -9.30
N THR A 178 13.25 -3.79 -10.34
CA THR A 178 11.96 -4.28 -10.85
C THR A 178 12.11 -5.68 -11.44
N TYR A 179 13.14 -5.91 -12.23
CA TYR A 179 13.46 -7.24 -12.76
C TYR A 179 13.87 -8.23 -11.68
N ALA A 180 14.65 -7.79 -10.69
CA ALA A 180 15.05 -8.63 -9.56
C ALA A 180 13.85 -9.12 -8.72
N VAL A 181 12.79 -8.32 -8.62
CA VAL A 181 11.56 -8.67 -7.88
C VAL A 181 10.57 -9.45 -8.75
N GLY A 182 10.35 -9.02 -9.99
CA GLY A 182 9.25 -9.49 -10.83
C GLY A 182 9.66 -10.52 -11.89
N GLY A 183 10.94 -10.57 -12.30
CA GLY A 183 11.41 -11.49 -13.33
C GLY A 183 10.51 -11.48 -14.57
N GLU A 184 10.04 -12.67 -14.97
CA GLU A 184 9.12 -12.87 -16.09
C GLU A 184 7.80 -12.08 -15.96
N GLN A 185 7.30 -11.85 -14.76
CA GLN A 185 6.10 -11.02 -14.56
C GLN A 185 6.32 -9.59 -15.04
N THR A 186 7.54 -9.05 -14.90
CA THR A 186 7.92 -7.72 -15.39
C THR A 186 7.77 -7.63 -16.90
N GLU A 187 8.32 -8.60 -17.62
CA GLU A 187 8.25 -8.66 -19.10
C GLU A 187 6.80 -8.71 -19.56
N ARG A 188 6.01 -9.61 -19.01
CA ARG A 188 4.60 -9.78 -19.34
C ARG A 188 3.74 -8.54 -19.10
N LEU A 189 4.06 -7.78 -18.02
CA LEU A 189 3.37 -6.51 -17.74
C LEU A 189 3.78 -5.43 -18.75
N LEU A 190 5.05 -5.40 -19.18
CA LEU A 190 5.58 -4.42 -20.14
C LEU A 190 5.04 -4.65 -21.59
N GLU A 191 4.65 -5.86 -21.94
CA GLU A 191 4.01 -6.17 -23.22
C GLU A 191 2.63 -5.51 -23.41
N ILE A 192 2.01 -5.07 -22.30
CA ILE A 192 0.66 -4.51 -22.34
C ILE A 192 0.70 -3.06 -22.83
N ALA A 193 0.09 -2.81 -23.99
CA ALA A 193 0.00 -1.46 -24.54
C ALA A 193 -0.64 -0.47 -23.56
N GLY A 194 0.11 0.57 -23.19
CA GLY A 194 -0.29 1.57 -22.21
C GLY A 194 0.22 1.33 -20.80
N ILE A 195 0.93 0.24 -20.54
CA ILE A 195 1.62 -0.05 -19.28
C ILE A 195 3.12 0.17 -19.49
N GLY A 196 3.69 1.19 -18.86
CA GLY A 196 5.11 1.51 -18.98
C GLY A 196 5.93 1.09 -17.75
N PRO A 197 7.28 1.19 -17.81
CA PRO A 197 8.19 0.72 -16.75
C PRO A 197 7.87 1.29 -15.37
N VAL A 198 7.56 2.59 -15.28
CA VAL A 198 7.17 3.24 -14.01
C VAL A 198 5.90 2.63 -13.41
N THR A 199 4.93 2.25 -14.26
CA THR A 199 3.71 1.60 -13.80
C THR A 199 4.00 0.21 -13.26
N VAL A 200 4.82 -0.58 -13.98
CA VAL A 200 5.21 -1.93 -13.56
C VAL A 200 5.98 -1.88 -12.23
N ALA A 201 7.01 -1.04 -12.14
CA ALA A 201 7.77 -0.85 -10.91
C ALA A 201 6.88 -0.49 -9.71
N SER A 202 5.96 0.46 -9.91
CA SER A 202 5.03 0.89 -8.85
C SER A 202 4.03 -0.21 -8.47
N LEU A 203 3.54 -1.01 -9.43
CA LEU A 203 2.66 -2.13 -9.14
C LEU A 203 3.38 -3.18 -8.29
N LEU A 204 4.59 -3.60 -8.67
CA LEU A 204 5.37 -4.60 -7.93
C LEU A 204 5.81 -4.07 -6.55
N ALA A 205 6.17 -2.78 -6.44
CA ALA A 205 6.58 -2.15 -5.18
C ALA A 205 5.43 -2.00 -4.17
N TYR A 206 4.23 -1.63 -4.65
CA TYR A 206 3.11 -1.27 -3.77
C TYR A 206 2.01 -2.33 -3.71
N LEU A 207 2.04 -3.34 -4.56
CA LEU A 207 1.03 -4.39 -4.65
C LEU A 207 1.68 -5.78 -4.85
N PRO A 208 2.52 -6.25 -3.91
CA PRO A 208 3.18 -7.55 -4.01
C PRO A 208 2.20 -8.72 -4.06
N GLU A 209 0.93 -8.50 -3.72
CA GLU A 209 -0.13 -9.51 -3.81
C GLU A 209 -0.73 -9.63 -5.23
N LEU A 210 -0.24 -8.87 -6.20
CA LEU A 210 -0.69 -8.94 -7.60
C LEU A 210 -0.39 -10.34 -8.17
N GLY A 211 -1.41 -10.96 -8.75
CA GLY A 211 -1.33 -12.35 -9.23
C GLY A 211 -1.69 -13.42 -8.18
N HIS A 212 -1.99 -13.03 -6.93
CA HIS A 212 -2.27 -14.01 -5.86
C HIS A 212 -3.69 -13.91 -5.27
N LEU A 213 -4.40 -12.84 -5.56
CA LEU A 213 -5.70 -12.56 -4.97
C LEU A 213 -6.85 -12.82 -5.95
N ASN A 214 -8.06 -13.00 -5.40
CA ASN A 214 -9.25 -13.00 -6.23
C ASN A 214 -9.66 -11.56 -6.63
N ARG A 215 -10.60 -11.46 -7.61
CA ARG A 215 -11.06 -10.16 -8.17
C ARG A 215 -11.65 -9.18 -7.14
N ARG A 216 -12.25 -9.68 -6.05
CA ARG A 216 -12.85 -8.84 -5.01
C ARG A 216 -11.77 -8.33 -4.07
N GLN A 217 -10.86 -9.21 -3.65
CA GLN A 217 -9.77 -8.90 -2.74
C GLN A 217 -8.82 -7.87 -3.34
N ILE A 218 -8.34 -8.07 -4.59
CA ILE A 218 -7.41 -7.15 -5.23
C ILE A 218 -8.04 -5.76 -5.44
N ALA A 219 -9.32 -5.70 -5.84
CA ALA A 219 -10.03 -4.43 -5.99
C ALA A 219 -10.24 -3.70 -4.65
N ALA A 220 -10.54 -4.43 -3.57
CA ALA A 220 -10.67 -3.86 -2.22
C ALA A 220 -9.33 -3.35 -1.71
N LEU A 221 -8.24 -4.12 -1.89
CA LEU A 221 -6.88 -3.76 -1.46
C LEU A 221 -6.37 -2.48 -2.15
N ALA A 222 -6.68 -2.32 -3.44
CA ALA A 222 -6.37 -1.09 -4.18
C ALA A 222 -7.33 0.07 -3.87
N GLY A 223 -8.44 -0.19 -3.16
CA GLY A 223 -9.49 0.79 -2.88
C GLY A 223 -10.30 1.17 -4.12
N LEU A 224 -10.52 0.21 -5.02
CA LEU A 224 -11.34 0.33 -6.23
C LEU A 224 -12.65 -0.46 -6.14
N ALA A 225 -12.89 -1.15 -5.04
CA ALA A 225 -14.19 -1.77 -4.77
C ALA A 225 -15.22 -0.68 -4.43
N PRO A 226 -16.38 -0.64 -5.12
CA PRO A 226 -17.46 0.26 -4.74
C PRO A 226 -18.16 -0.29 -3.50
N TYR A 227 -18.30 0.56 -2.50
CA TYR A 227 -19.07 0.26 -1.30
C TYR A 227 -20.49 0.86 -1.43
N ASN A 228 -21.48 0.06 -1.06
CA ASN A 228 -22.86 0.52 -0.94
C ASN A 228 -22.99 1.37 0.33
N SER A 229 -23.85 2.35 0.26
CA SER A 229 -24.29 3.15 1.42
C SER A 229 -25.81 3.21 1.38
N ASP A 230 -26.43 2.03 1.46
CA ASP A 230 -27.89 1.90 1.39
C ASP A 230 -28.43 1.93 2.82
N SER A 231 -29.48 2.71 3.07
CA SER A 231 -30.18 2.76 4.35
C SER A 231 -31.70 2.73 4.13
N GLY A 232 -32.35 1.69 4.65
CA GLY A 232 -33.77 1.49 4.47
C GLY A 232 -34.19 1.45 2.99
N GLN A 233 -35.12 2.30 2.58
CA GLN A 233 -35.59 2.40 1.19
C GLN A 233 -34.71 3.27 0.28
N GLN A 234 -33.70 3.95 0.82
CA GLN A 234 -32.81 4.80 0.03
C GLN A 234 -31.58 4.04 -0.47
N ALA A 235 -31.47 3.84 -1.79
CA ALA A 235 -30.27 3.38 -2.43
C ALA A 235 -29.26 4.53 -2.52
N GLY A 236 -28.21 4.48 -1.70
CA GLY A 236 -27.15 5.49 -1.66
C GLY A 236 -26.22 5.42 -2.89
N LYS A 237 -25.48 6.49 -3.14
CA LYS A 237 -24.46 6.53 -4.19
C LYS A 237 -23.30 5.59 -3.81
N ARG A 238 -22.96 4.69 -4.71
CA ARG A 238 -21.77 3.83 -4.55
C ARG A 238 -20.50 4.65 -4.70
N SER A 239 -19.60 4.57 -3.72
CA SER A 239 -18.33 5.26 -3.74
C SER A 239 -17.17 4.30 -3.42
N ILE A 240 -15.98 4.60 -3.96
CA ILE A 240 -14.75 3.92 -3.59
C ILE A 240 -14.16 4.59 -2.35
N ARG A 241 -13.61 3.79 -1.42
CA ARG A 241 -12.92 4.31 -0.22
C ARG A 241 -11.87 3.31 0.29
N GLY A 242 -10.95 3.81 1.11
CA GLY A 242 -9.88 2.98 1.70
C GLY A 242 -8.83 2.53 0.68
N GLY A 243 -8.20 1.41 0.94
CA GLY A 243 -7.17 0.80 0.12
C GLY A 243 -5.88 1.63 -0.05
N ARG A 244 -4.98 1.17 -0.91
CA ARG A 244 -3.65 1.76 -1.13
C ARG A 244 -3.73 2.95 -2.11
N ALA A 245 -3.60 4.17 -1.60
CA ALA A 245 -3.71 5.39 -2.42
C ALA A 245 -2.61 5.49 -3.50
N ALA A 246 -1.39 5.00 -3.22
CA ALA A 246 -0.30 4.96 -4.19
C ALA A 246 -0.69 4.17 -5.44
N ILE A 247 -1.28 2.98 -5.27
CA ILE A 247 -1.77 2.15 -6.38
C ILE A 247 -2.84 2.87 -7.21
N ARG A 248 -3.78 3.56 -6.56
CA ARG A 248 -4.80 4.31 -7.32
C ARG A 248 -4.22 5.43 -8.16
N ARG A 249 -3.19 6.15 -7.66
CA ARG A 249 -2.49 7.19 -8.45
C ARG A 249 -1.83 6.61 -9.69
N VAL A 250 -1.10 5.52 -9.53
CA VAL A 250 -0.42 4.84 -10.63
C VAL A 250 -1.43 4.32 -11.66
N LEU A 251 -2.46 3.60 -11.20
CA LEU A 251 -3.50 3.07 -12.08
C LEU A 251 -4.29 4.16 -12.80
N TYR A 252 -4.47 5.33 -12.18
CA TYR A 252 -5.16 6.45 -12.82
C TYR A 252 -4.44 6.88 -14.10
N MET A 253 -3.13 7.08 -14.04
CA MET A 253 -2.31 7.47 -15.21
C MET A 253 -2.18 6.33 -16.22
N ALA A 254 -1.90 5.12 -15.75
CA ALA A 254 -1.82 3.92 -16.59
C ALA A 254 -3.14 3.68 -17.36
N THR A 255 -4.29 3.82 -16.68
CA THR A 255 -5.60 3.62 -17.32
C THR A 255 -5.88 4.65 -18.42
N TRP A 256 -5.44 5.90 -18.27
CA TRP A 256 -5.52 6.87 -19.36
C TRP A 256 -4.72 6.44 -20.59
N SER A 257 -3.52 5.90 -20.40
CA SER A 257 -2.70 5.34 -21.50
C SER A 257 -3.40 4.14 -22.13
N VAL A 258 -3.90 3.22 -21.32
CA VAL A 258 -4.63 2.03 -21.79
C VAL A 258 -5.91 2.39 -22.56
N VAL A 259 -6.70 3.36 -22.10
CA VAL A 259 -7.90 3.84 -22.81
C VAL A 259 -7.54 4.45 -24.18
N ARG A 260 -6.36 5.04 -24.32
CA ARG A 260 -5.89 5.58 -25.62
C ARG A 260 -5.36 4.50 -26.56
N SER A 261 -4.66 3.50 -26.01
CA SER A 261 -3.97 2.47 -26.81
C SER A 261 -4.82 1.24 -27.11
N GLN A 262 -5.82 0.90 -26.28
CA GLN A 262 -6.62 -0.31 -26.42
C GLN A 262 -8.09 -0.01 -26.74
N VAL A 263 -8.63 -0.68 -27.76
CA VAL A 263 -9.98 -0.42 -28.30
C VAL A 263 -11.07 -0.77 -27.28
N ASP A 264 -10.98 -1.92 -26.61
CA ASP A 264 -11.97 -2.40 -25.64
C ASP A 264 -12.09 -1.46 -24.42
N PHE A 265 -10.97 -0.94 -23.90
CA PHE A 265 -10.98 0.04 -22.82
C PHE A 265 -11.54 1.39 -23.27
N ARG A 266 -11.25 1.79 -24.52
CA ARG A 266 -11.79 3.01 -25.11
C ARG A 266 -13.31 2.91 -25.25
N GLN A 267 -13.81 1.81 -25.81
CA GLN A 267 -15.25 1.56 -25.94
C GLN A 267 -15.94 1.53 -24.58
N ARG A 268 -15.36 0.84 -23.60
CA ARG A 268 -15.87 0.80 -22.23
C ARG A 268 -15.97 2.19 -21.60
N TYR A 269 -14.92 3.01 -21.74
CA TYR A 269 -14.92 4.37 -21.22
C TYR A 269 -16.02 5.21 -21.86
N HIS A 270 -16.13 5.19 -23.19
CA HIS A 270 -17.15 5.96 -23.91
C HIS A 270 -18.57 5.47 -23.61
N SER A 271 -18.83 4.18 -23.53
CA SER A 271 -20.13 3.63 -23.13
C SER A 271 -20.55 4.11 -21.71
N LEU A 272 -19.61 4.17 -20.77
CA LEU A 272 -19.92 4.73 -19.43
C LEU A 272 -20.21 6.23 -19.48
N ARG A 273 -19.51 6.98 -20.33
CA ARG A 273 -19.77 8.41 -20.55
C ARG A 273 -21.14 8.66 -21.17
N GLN A 274 -21.51 7.88 -22.17
CA GLN A 274 -22.83 7.95 -22.82
C GLN A 274 -23.98 7.63 -21.85
N ARG A 275 -23.73 6.73 -20.88
CA ARG A 275 -24.67 6.45 -19.79
C ARG A 275 -24.68 7.51 -18.67
N GLY A 276 -24.17 8.71 -18.91
CA GLY A 276 -24.20 9.84 -17.97
C GLY A 276 -23.18 9.80 -16.84
N LYS A 277 -22.21 8.86 -16.84
CA LYS A 277 -21.16 8.84 -15.81
C LYS A 277 -20.15 9.96 -16.06
N CYS A 278 -19.78 10.72 -15.03
CA CYS A 278 -18.71 11.72 -15.18
C CYS A 278 -17.37 11.07 -15.51
N ALA A 279 -16.45 11.81 -16.14
CA ALA A 279 -15.16 11.29 -16.64
C ALA A 279 -14.36 10.52 -15.58
N LYS A 280 -14.26 11.08 -14.37
CA LYS A 280 -13.55 10.44 -13.26
C LYS A 280 -14.16 9.09 -12.85
N VAL A 281 -15.49 9.00 -12.79
CA VAL A 281 -16.20 7.75 -12.44
C VAL A 281 -16.00 6.69 -13.53
N ALA A 282 -16.11 7.08 -14.82
CA ALA A 282 -15.87 6.18 -15.96
C ALA A 282 -14.44 5.65 -15.93
N LEU A 283 -13.46 6.52 -15.69
CA LEU A 283 -12.05 6.12 -15.60
C LEU A 283 -11.78 5.18 -14.42
N VAL A 284 -12.32 5.47 -13.24
CA VAL A 284 -12.19 4.60 -12.05
C VAL A 284 -12.81 3.22 -12.30
N ALA A 285 -13.90 3.13 -13.04
CA ALA A 285 -14.47 1.84 -13.45
C ALA A 285 -13.51 1.08 -14.39
N CYS A 286 -12.85 1.76 -15.33
CA CYS A 286 -11.81 1.19 -16.18
C CYS A 286 -10.57 0.77 -15.35
N MET A 287 -10.12 1.57 -14.38
CA MET A 287 -9.02 1.21 -13.46
C MET A 287 -9.28 -0.11 -12.75
N ARG A 288 -10.50 -0.31 -12.27
CA ARG A 288 -10.88 -1.56 -11.60
C ARG A 288 -10.78 -2.76 -12.54
N VAL A 289 -11.26 -2.61 -13.78
CA VAL A 289 -11.18 -3.69 -14.78
C VAL A 289 -9.74 -3.98 -15.15
N LEU A 290 -8.93 -2.94 -15.39
CA LEU A 290 -7.51 -3.07 -15.67
C LEU A 290 -6.80 -3.87 -14.56
N LEU A 291 -6.97 -3.46 -13.31
CA LEU A 291 -6.35 -4.15 -12.18
C LEU A 291 -6.77 -5.62 -12.07
N ILE A 292 -8.06 -5.90 -12.24
CA ILE A 292 -8.59 -7.28 -12.19
C ILE A 292 -8.00 -8.14 -13.31
N ARG A 293 -7.88 -7.60 -14.54
CA ARG A 293 -7.28 -8.31 -15.68
C ARG A 293 -5.79 -8.54 -15.48
N LEU A 294 -5.02 -7.53 -15.02
CA LEU A 294 -3.60 -7.69 -14.68
C LEU A 294 -3.41 -8.80 -13.63
N ASN A 295 -4.22 -8.78 -12.59
CA ASN A 295 -4.17 -9.79 -11.54
C ASN A 295 -4.54 -11.20 -12.05
N ALA A 296 -5.54 -11.33 -12.90
CA ALA A 296 -5.94 -12.60 -13.48
C ALA A 296 -4.87 -13.14 -14.43
N MET A 297 -4.33 -12.29 -15.31
CA MET A 297 -3.26 -12.64 -16.25
C MET A 297 -2.04 -13.25 -15.53
N LEU A 298 -1.61 -12.61 -14.45
CA LEU A 298 -0.46 -13.11 -13.65
C LEU A 298 -0.81 -14.36 -12.84
N ARG A 299 -2.00 -14.42 -12.25
CA ARG A 299 -2.45 -15.56 -11.44
C ARG A 299 -2.60 -16.83 -12.27
N ASP A 300 -3.24 -16.69 -13.43
CA ASP A 300 -3.62 -17.82 -14.29
C ASP A 300 -2.54 -18.14 -15.34
N ASN A 301 -1.42 -17.42 -15.28
CA ASN A 301 -0.30 -17.51 -16.22
C ASN A 301 -0.74 -17.45 -17.70
N THR A 302 -1.72 -16.59 -18.03
CA THR A 302 -2.28 -16.43 -19.37
C THR A 302 -1.78 -15.16 -20.04
N PRO A 303 -1.70 -15.09 -21.39
CA PRO A 303 -1.34 -13.85 -22.08
C PRO A 303 -2.39 -12.76 -21.86
N TRP A 304 -1.98 -11.50 -22.06
CA TRP A 304 -2.92 -10.38 -22.05
C TRP A 304 -3.94 -10.54 -23.18
N ARG A 305 -5.22 -10.56 -22.82
CA ARG A 305 -6.31 -10.64 -23.80
C ARG A 305 -6.89 -9.24 -24.02
N THR A 306 -6.78 -8.74 -25.24
CA THR A 306 -7.64 -7.68 -25.74
C THR A 306 -8.95 -8.34 -26.15
N GLU A 307 -10.09 -7.96 -25.55
CA GLU A 307 -11.38 -8.40 -26.07
C GLU A 307 -11.52 -7.82 -27.49
N THR A 308 -11.23 -8.63 -28.49
CA THR A 308 -11.70 -8.39 -29.86
C THR A 308 -13.22 -8.60 -29.85
N SER A 309 -13.93 -7.60 -30.33
CA SER A 309 -15.41 -7.55 -30.50
C SER A 309 -15.93 -8.80 -31.18
#